data_4fbf158b3e6442efe3709460179f1a0e
#
_entry.id   4fbf158b3e6442efe3709460179f1a0e
#
_cell.length_a   1.000
_cell.length_b   1.000
_cell.length_c   1.000
_cell.angle_alpha   90.00
_cell.angle_beta   90.00
_cell.angle_gamma   90.00
#
_symmetry.space_group_name_H-M   'P 1'
#
loop_
_entity.id
_entity.type
_entity.pdbx_description
1 polymer ?
#
loop_
_entity_poly.entity_id
_entity_poly.type
_entity_poly.pdbx_seq_one_letter_code
_entity_poly.pdbx_strand_id
1 'polypeptide(L)'
;MRRLVAGLVLALGTILPATAHAQDAAAAEVLFQKARQLFDQKKYAEACPKFAESYRLDPLTGALLALASCHEAEGKLASAWVEYLDVATRARREGKNDRADSAQ
;
A
#
# COMPACT_ATOMS: atom_id res chain seq x y z
N MET A 1 4.10 -59.49 -19.97
CA MET A 1 3.22 -58.32 -20.05
C MET A 1 3.72 -57.30 -19.07
N ARG A 2 4.27 -56.19 -19.59
CA ARG A 2 4.71 -55.08 -18.73
C ARG A 2 3.55 -54.13 -18.57
N ARG A 3 3.02 -54.03 -17.40
CA ARG A 3 2.07 -52.97 -17.06
C ARG A 3 2.85 -51.74 -16.72
N LEU A 4 2.82 -50.74 -17.60
CA LEU A 4 3.26 -49.42 -17.30
C LEU A 4 2.22 -48.81 -16.36
N VAL A 5 2.53 -48.74 -15.07
CA VAL A 5 1.78 -47.92 -14.14
C VAL A 5 2.30 -46.51 -14.37
N ALA A 6 1.57 -45.75 -15.17
CA ALA A 6 1.78 -44.33 -15.24
C ALA A 6 1.39 -43.76 -13.87
N GLY A 7 2.39 -43.52 -13.05
CA GLY A 7 2.18 -42.80 -11.81
C GLY A 7 1.67 -41.40 -12.15
N LEU A 8 0.40 -41.16 -11.86
CA LEU A 8 -0.16 -39.83 -11.90
C LEU A 8 0.50 -39.03 -10.78
N VAL A 9 1.56 -38.32 -11.09
CA VAL A 9 2.12 -37.32 -10.17
C VAL A 9 1.14 -36.17 -10.18
N LEU A 10 0.21 -36.18 -9.24
CA LEU A 10 -0.55 -35.02 -8.88
C LEU A 10 0.47 -34.02 -8.28
N ALA A 11 1.02 -33.16 -9.11
CA ALA A 11 1.68 -31.96 -8.63
C ALA A 11 0.57 -31.12 -7.97
N LEU A 12 0.41 -31.28 -6.67
CA LEU A 12 -0.30 -30.29 -5.88
C LEU A 12 0.51 -29.01 -6.02
N GLY A 13 0.05 -28.13 -6.93
CA GLY A 13 0.58 -26.79 -7.02
C GLY A 13 0.35 -26.11 -5.68
N THR A 14 1.40 -26.01 -4.90
CA THR A 14 1.36 -25.16 -3.71
C THR A 14 1.13 -23.74 -4.19
N ILE A 15 -0.07 -23.22 -3.90
CA ILE A 15 -0.37 -21.81 -4.12
C ILE A 15 0.56 -21.04 -3.19
N LEU A 16 1.62 -20.43 -3.77
CA LEU A 16 2.59 -19.67 -2.99
C LEU A 16 1.92 -18.41 -2.42
N PRO A 17 2.16 -18.05 -1.14
CA PRO A 17 1.65 -16.81 -0.53
C PRO A 17 1.99 -15.55 -1.33
N ALA A 18 3.04 -15.58 -2.16
CA ALA A 18 3.49 -14.50 -3.03
C ALA A 18 2.41 -14.00 -4.01
N THR A 19 1.46 -14.85 -4.45
CA THR A 19 0.37 -14.44 -5.35
C THR A 19 -0.65 -13.53 -4.68
N ALA A 20 -0.97 -13.77 -3.40
CA ALA A 20 -1.88 -12.92 -2.63
C ALA A 20 -1.28 -11.52 -2.42
N HIS A 21 0.01 -11.41 -2.10
CA HIS A 21 0.71 -10.13 -1.97
C HIS A 21 0.75 -9.36 -3.29
N ALA A 22 0.97 -10.04 -4.41
CA ALA A 22 0.98 -9.40 -5.72
C ALA A 22 -0.40 -8.83 -6.07
N GLN A 23 -1.48 -9.53 -5.73
CA GLN A 23 -2.85 -9.07 -5.94
C GLN A 23 -3.18 -7.87 -5.06
N ASP A 24 -2.78 -7.89 -3.79
CA ASP A 24 -2.97 -6.78 -2.86
C ASP A 24 -2.18 -5.54 -3.30
N ALA A 25 -0.94 -5.73 -3.73
CA ALA A 25 -0.12 -4.63 -4.25
C ALA A 25 -0.74 -4.00 -5.51
N ALA A 26 -1.27 -4.81 -6.42
CA ALA A 26 -1.93 -4.31 -7.62
C ALA A 26 -3.22 -3.55 -7.28
N ALA A 27 -4.04 -4.07 -6.38
CA ALA A 27 -5.25 -3.40 -5.91
C ALA A 27 -4.93 -2.10 -5.17
N ALA A 28 -3.88 -2.10 -4.35
CA ALA A 28 -3.41 -0.92 -3.64
C ALA A 28 -2.99 0.19 -4.62
N GLU A 29 -2.29 -0.16 -5.69
CA GLU A 29 -1.87 0.81 -6.70
C GLU A 29 -3.04 1.44 -7.43
N VAL A 30 -4.05 0.65 -7.81
CA VAL A 30 -5.28 1.16 -8.44
C VAL A 30 -5.98 2.15 -7.52
N LEU A 31 -6.13 1.81 -6.25
CA LEU A 31 -6.73 2.69 -5.24
C LEU A 31 -5.91 3.96 -5.04
N PHE A 32 -4.60 3.83 -5.00
CA PHE A 32 -3.69 4.97 -4.85
C PHE A 32 -3.84 5.97 -5.99
N GLN A 33 -3.84 5.50 -7.23
CA GLN A 33 -4.01 6.36 -8.41
C GLN A 33 -5.38 7.04 -8.43
N LYS A 34 -6.43 6.32 -8.07
CA LYS A 34 -7.76 6.88 -7.95
C LYS A 34 -7.83 7.96 -6.86
N ALA A 35 -7.22 7.69 -5.72
CA ALA A 35 -7.14 8.64 -4.61
C ALA A 35 -6.40 9.92 -5.03
N ARG A 36 -5.31 9.79 -5.77
CA ARG A 36 -4.56 10.95 -6.29
C ARG A 36 -5.40 11.81 -7.20
N GLN A 37 -6.15 11.20 -8.12
CA GLN A 37 -7.05 11.94 -9.01
C GLN A 37 -8.09 12.73 -8.20
N LEU A 38 -8.68 12.11 -7.19
CA LEU A 38 -9.64 12.78 -6.31
C LEU A 38 -9.00 13.88 -5.48
N PHE A 39 -7.81 13.65 -4.98
CA PHE A 39 -7.04 14.64 -4.24
C PHE A 39 -6.74 15.88 -5.10
N ASP A 40 -6.31 15.67 -6.34
CA ASP A 40 -6.03 16.76 -7.28
C ASP A 40 -7.27 17.58 -7.61
N GLN A 41 -8.45 16.97 -7.55
CA GLN A 41 -9.75 17.62 -7.68
C GLN A 41 -10.24 18.26 -6.38
N LYS A 42 -9.44 18.22 -5.31
CA LYS A 42 -9.79 18.69 -3.96
C LYS A 42 -10.98 17.93 -3.34
N LYS A 43 -11.23 16.72 -3.79
CA LYS A 43 -12.26 15.83 -3.25
C LYS A 43 -11.66 14.96 -2.12
N TYR A 44 -11.24 15.62 -1.06
CA TYR A 44 -10.49 14.97 0.02
C TYR A 44 -11.32 13.92 0.77
N ALA A 45 -12.60 14.19 1.01
CA ALA A 45 -13.49 13.25 1.69
C ALA A 45 -13.61 11.91 0.95
N GLU A 46 -13.46 11.91 -0.37
CA GLU A 46 -13.44 10.71 -1.19
C GLU A 46 -12.04 10.13 -1.36
N ALA A 47 -11.03 10.99 -1.41
CA ALA A 47 -9.64 10.59 -1.62
C ALA A 47 -9.04 9.89 -0.40
N CYS A 48 -9.20 10.45 0.80
CA CYS A 48 -8.55 9.96 2.00
C CYS A 48 -8.90 8.50 2.34
N PRO A 49 -10.18 8.04 2.27
CA PRO A 49 -10.50 6.63 2.47
C PRO A 49 -9.81 5.70 1.48
N LYS A 50 -9.59 6.14 0.24
CA LYS A 50 -8.92 5.35 -0.78
C LYS A 50 -7.41 5.25 -0.53
N PHE A 51 -6.78 6.33 -0.07
CA PHE A 51 -5.40 6.26 0.39
C PHE A 51 -5.25 5.33 1.60
N ALA A 52 -6.19 5.40 2.54
CA ALA A 52 -6.18 4.53 3.71
C ALA A 52 -6.31 3.05 3.31
N GLU A 53 -7.21 2.72 2.39
CA GLU A 53 -7.38 1.35 1.91
C GLU A 53 -6.18 0.88 1.11
N SER A 54 -5.59 1.73 0.27
CA SER A 54 -4.34 1.44 -0.43
C SER A 54 -3.22 1.08 0.56
N TYR A 55 -3.06 1.88 1.60
CA TYR A 55 -2.07 1.62 2.65
C TYR A 55 -2.35 0.33 3.42
N ARG A 56 -3.61 0.02 3.68
CA ARG A 56 -4.00 -1.22 4.36
C ARG A 56 -3.63 -2.46 3.53
N LEU A 57 -3.83 -2.41 2.22
CA LEU A 57 -3.55 -3.51 1.31
C LEU A 57 -2.05 -3.69 1.06
N ASP A 58 -1.33 -2.60 0.97
CA ASP A 58 0.12 -2.59 0.76
C ASP A 58 0.73 -1.42 1.53
N PRO A 59 1.27 -1.68 2.73
CA PRO A 59 1.69 -0.62 3.66
C PRO A 59 3.00 0.05 3.25
N LEU A 60 3.02 0.68 2.09
CA LEU A 60 4.15 1.45 1.61
C LEU A 60 4.24 2.81 2.31
N THR A 61 5.45 3.25 2.57
CA THR A 61 5.71 4.55 3.19
C THR A 61 5.16 5.70 2.35
N GLY A 62 5.22 5.59 1.01
CA GLY A 62 4.63 6.58 0.10
C GLY A 62 3.11 6.67 0.21
N ALA A 63 2.42 5.56 0.42
CA ALA A 63 0.98 5.55 0.62
C ALA A 63 0.60 6.22 1.95
N LEU A 64 1.36 5.97 3.01
CA LEU A 64 1.16 6.63 4.29
C LEU A 64 1.40 8.15 4.21
N LEU A 65 2.43 8.56 3.49
CA LEU A 65 2.70 9.99 3.25
C LEU A 65 1.54 10.68 2.53
N ALA A 66 0.98 10.02 1.51
CA ALA A 66 -0.17 10.54 0.78
C ALA A 66 -1.41 10.65 1.69
N LEU A 67 -1.64 9.64 2.53
CA LEU A 67 -2.72 9.66 3.51
C LEU A 67 -2.56 10.81 4.51
N ALA A 68 -1.36 11.02 5.03
CA ALA A 68 -1.06 12.13 5.93
C ALA A 68 -1.35 13.48 5.29
N SER A 69 -0.90 13.67 4.06
CA SER A 69 -1.17 14.89 3.28
C SER A 69 -2.66 15.10 3.05
N CYS A 70 -3.40 14.01 2.83
CA CYS A 70 -4.84 14.06 2.63
C CYS A 70 -5.56 14.46 3.93
N HIS A 71 -5.21 13.90 5.06
CA HIS A 71 -5.75 14.28 6.36
C HIS A 71 -5.44 15.73 6.71
N GLU A 72 -4.23 16.19 6.40
CA GLU A 72 -3.86 17.59 6.57
C GLU A 72 -4.78 18.51 5.76
N ALA A 73 -5.03 18.17 4.49
CA ALA A 73 -5.92 18.92 3.62
C ALA A 73 -7.38 18.95 4.14
N GLU A 74 -7.82 17.91 4.82
CA GLU A 74 -9.11 17.86 5.50
C GLU A 74 -9.14 18.63 6.83
N GLY A 75 -8.02 19.14 7.29
CA GLY A 75 -7.90 19.77 8.60
C GLY A 75 -7.79 18.79 9.78
N LYS A 76 -7.61 17.51 9.52
CA LYS A 76 -7.38 16.46 10.53
C LYS A 76 -5.93 16.47 10.99
N LEU A 77 -5.52 17.54 11.65
CA LEU A 77 -4.11 17.82 11.93
C LEU A 77 -3.49 16.82 12.90
N ALA A 78 -4.23 16.35 13.90
CA ALA A 78 -3.71 15.37 14.84
C ALA A 78 -3.39 14.03 14.16
N SER A 79 -4.29 13.56 13.31
CA SER A 79 -4.08 12.34 12.51
C SER A 79 -2.90 12.50 11.56
N ALA A 80 -2.84 13.61 10.84
CA ALA A 80 -1.76 13.92 9.92
C ALA A 80 -0.40 13.96 10.65
N TRP A 81 -0.34 14.57 11.81
CA TRP A 81 0.88 14.66 12.61
C TRP A 81 1.43 13.27 12.97
N VAL A 82 0.59 12.39 13.50
CA VAL A 82 0.99 11.03 13.88
C VAL A 82 1.48 10.26 12.65
N GLU A 83 0.79 10.39 11.53
CA GLU A 83 1.14 9.73 10.28
C GLU A 83 2.46 10.24 9.72
N TYR A 84 2.70 11.55 9.74
CA TYR A 84 4.00 12.13 9.33
C TYR A 84 5.16 11.65 10.20
N LEU A 85 4.96 11.53 11.51
CA LEU A 85 5.99 10.97 12.40
C LEU A 85 6.30 9.50 12.04
N ASP A 86 5.30 8.72 11.73
CA ASP A 86 5.48 7.34 11.29
C ASP A 86 6.22 7.29 9.94
N VAL A 87 5.84 8.14 8.99
CA VAL A 87 6.55 8.27 7.70
C VAL A 87 8.03 8.59 7.92
N ALA A 88 8.33 9.55 8.78
CA ALA A 88 9.72 9.91 9.08
C ALA A 88 10.51 8.73 9.64
N THR A 89 9.92 7.98 10.57
CA THR A 89 10.53 6.80 11.18
C THR A 89 10.79 5.71 10.13
N ARG A 90 9.80 5.41 9.31
CA ARG A 90 9.90 4.40 8.24
C ARG A 90 10.93 4.80 7.20
N ALA A 91 10.93 6.06 6.78
CA ALA A 91 11.85 6.58 5.77
C ALA A 91 13.32 6.47 6.24
N ARG A 92 13.58 6.73 7.51
CA ARG A 92 14.93 6.55 8.08
C ARG A 92 15.36 5.09 8.05
N ARG A 93 14.47 4.18 8.44
CA ARG A 93 14.73 2.74 8.38
C ARG A 93 15.01 2.26 6.96
N GLU A 94 14.33 2.83 5.99
CA GLU A 94 14.49 2.49 4.57
C GLU A 94 15.67 3.22 3.93
N GLY A 95 16.36 4.11 4.65
CA GLY A 95 17.45 4.93 4.14
C GLY A 95 17.01 6.04 3.18
N LYS A 96 15.74 6.46 3.26
CA LYS A 96 15.16 7.51 2.42
C LYS A 96 15.12 8.84 3.18
N ASN A 97 16.28 9.41 3.47
CA ASN A 97 16.40 10.60 4.31
C ASN A 97 15.61 11.80 3.76
N ASP A 98 15.61 12.00 2.45
CA ASP A 98 14.87 13.11 1.84
C ASP A 98 13.38 13.06 2.17
N ARG A 99 12.80 11.85 2.18
CA ARG A 99 11.40 11.65 2.55
C ARG A 99 11.16 11.90 4.04
N ALA A 100 12.09 11.50 4.89
CA ALA A 100 12.05 11.75 6.32
C ALA A 100 12.05 13.25 6.62
N ASP A 101 12.92 14.02 5.95
CA ASP A 101 13.02 15.45 6.10
C ASP A 101 11.74 16.17 5.62
N SER A 102 11.15 15.70 4.54
CA SER A 102 9.88 16.24 4.02
C SER A 102 8.70 16.01 4.97
N ALA A 103 8.74 14.98 5.80
CA ALA A 103 7.68 14.61 6.74
C ALA A 103 7.79 15.32 8.10
N GLN A 104 8.89 15.98 8.37
CA GLN A 104 9.14 16.74 9.60
C GLN A 104 8.79 18.22 9.44
#